data_3ddfbe01ad0712ea11c4d481f70bf074
#
_entry.id   3ddfbe01ad0712ea11c4d481f70bf074
#
_cell.length_a   1.000
_cell.length_b   1.000
_cell.length_c   1.000
_cell.angle_alpha   90.00
_cell.angle_beta   90.00
_cell.angle_gamma   90.00
#
_symmetry.space_group_name_H-M   'P 1'
#
loop_
_entity.id
_entity.type
_entity.pdbx_description
1 polymer ?
#
loop_
_entity_poly.entity_id
_entity_poly.type
_entity_poly.pdbx_seq_one_letter_code
_entity_poly.pdbx_strand_id
1 'polypeptide(L)'
;MIIKKININLVVVLLGALLLGACGVEKSGVEIVSSPIAKVYLNGKESGMTPYKNNSLKPGNIEIKLEDEGNIWEREIKLENNVTTVINWNLGKESNSGYILSMEKSGESGSILINSSPSGAIVFVDGEMKASSPAKIENVGEGDKKISLGYPGFKNVNLIVKMVKNYQLIIDAKLEKEEKAKINETLTPTPFKQMVPMVKIKETETGWLRVRNLPNSGGTEIGRVIPGESYELIEQNNDWYQIKFDNKFGWISVKYAEKI
;
A
#
# COMPACT_ATOMS: atom_id res chain seq x y z
N MET A 1 -11.83 24.82 19.44
CA MET A 1 -11.52 24.79 17.99
C MET A 1 -11.21 23.34 17.65
N ILE A 2 -12.17 22.66 17.04
CA ILE A 2 -12.10 21.20 16.83
C ILE A 2 -11.34 20.95 15.53
N ILE A 3 -10.10 20.47 15.64
CA ILE A 3 -9.30 20.05 14.49
C ILE A 3 -9.86 18.68 14.04
N LYS A 4 -10.59 18.67 12.93
CA LYS A 4 -11.03 17.45 12.27
C LYS A 4 -9.81 16.64 11.85
N LYS A 5 -9.60 15.47 12.48
CA LYS A 5 -8.65 14.46 12.01
C LYS A 5 -9.11 13.99 10.63
N ILE A 6 -8.39 14.40 9.60
CA ILE A 6 -8.58 13.88 8.25
C ILE A 6 -7.99 12.47 8.25
N ASN A 7 -8.84 11.47 8.11
CA ASN A 7 -8.41 10.08 7.90
C ASN A 7 -7.75 9.98 6.52
N ILE A 8 -6.42 10.02 6.50
CA ILE A 8 -5.61 9.83 5.27
C ILE A 8 -5.43 8.33 5.04
N ASN A 9 -6.51 7.63 4.74
CA ASN A 9 -6.45 6.21 4.39
C ASN A 9 -6.67 5.92 2.89
N LEU A 10 -6.80 6.95 2.06
CA LEU A 10 -6.94 6.76 0.62
C LEU A 10 -6.19 7.86 -0.12
N VAL A 11 -4.92 7.66 -0.38
CA VAL A 11 -4.16 8.54 -1.29
C VAL A 11 -4.39 8.03 -2.71
N VAL A 12 -5.31 8.66 -3.42
CA VAL A 12 -5.46 8.48 -4.88
C VAL A 12 -4.32 9.23 -5.55
N VAL A 13 -3.24 8.53 -5.87
CA VAL A 13 -2.16 9.09 -6.69
C VAL A 13 -2.49 8.83 -8.14
N LEU A 14 -3.11 9.80 -8.79
CA LEU A 14 -3.33 9.77 -10.24
C LEU A 14 -2.01 10.13 -10.93
N LEU A 15 -1.18 9.12 -11.20
CA LEU A 15 0.04 9.31 -12.00
C LEU A 15 -0.39 9.55 -13.46
N GLY A 16 -0.79 10.78 -13.77
CA GLY A 16 -1.07 11.21 -15.13
C GLY A 16 0.25 11.38 -15.89
N ALA A 17 0.56 10.49 -16.82
CA ALA A 17 1.54 10.79 -17.84
C ALA A 17 0.99 11.93 -18.70
N LEU A 18 1.36 13.17 -18.40
CA LEU A 18 1.14 14.31 -19.28
C LEU A 18 2.08 14.14 -20.48
N LEU A 19 1.55 13.59 -21.58
CA LEU A 19 2.18 13.70 -22.88
C LEU A 19 2.14 15.15 -23.31
N LEU A 20 3.12 15.92 -22.89
CA LEU A 20 3.36 17.26 -23.43
C LEU A 20 4.04 17.07 -24.80
N GLY A 21 3.23 16.99 -25.83
CA GLY A 21 3.71 17.19 -27.18
C GLY A 21 4.12 18.64 -27.38
N ALA A 22 5.41 18.95 -27.17
CA ALA A 22 6.03 20.18 -27.64
C ALA A 22 7.53 19.96 -27.80
N CYS A 23 8.02 20.42 -28.91
CA CYS A 23 9.39 20.41 -29.41
C CYS A 23 10.45 20.71 -28.34
N GLY A 24 11.37 19.77 -28.10
CA GLY A 24 12.78 20.13 -27.90
C GLY A 24 13.33 20.24 -26.49
N VAL A 25 12.58 20.16 -25.40
CA VAL A 25 13.17 20.19 -24.03
C VAL A 25 12.76 18.96 -23.26
N GLU A 26 13.73 18.11 -22.93
CA GLU A 26 13.51 16.99 -22.03
C GLU A 26 13.18 17.51 -20.63
N LYS A 27 12.04 17.10 -20.10
CA LYS A 27 11.54 17.51 -18.79
C LYS A 27 11.11 16.30 -17.99
N SER A 28 11.34 16.37 -16.69
CA SER A 28 10.83 15.43 -15.70
C SER A 28 10.10 16.18 -14.61
N GLY A 29 9.33 15.46 -13.80
CA GLY A 29 8.60 16.03 -12.69
C GLY A 29 8.86 15.31 -11.37
N VAL A 30 8.62 16.04 -10.27
CA VAL A 30 8.48 15.46 -8.95
C VAL A 30 7.20 16.00 -8.29
N GLU A 31 6.53 15.12 -7.55
CA GLU A 31 5.44 15.47 -6.65
C GLU A 31 5.74 14.86 -5.29
N ILE A 32 5.85 15.70 -4.28
CA ILE A 32 6.32 15.31 -2.95
C ILE A 32 5.29 15.69 -1.91
N VAL A 33 4.84 14.71 -1.15
CA VAL A 33 3.95 14.89 0.00
C VAL A 33 4.64 14.30 1.23
N SER A 34 4.56 15.00 2.35
CA SER A 34 5.06 14.47 3.63
C SER A 34 4.09 14.71 4.78
N SER A 35 4.27 13.96 5.84
CA SER A 35 3.66 14.18 7.14
C SER A 35 4.75 14.02 8.22
N PRO A 36 5.02 15.07 9.01
CA PRO A 36 4.50 16.43 8.93
C PRO A 36 4.94 17.18 7.65
N ILE A 37 4.47 18.42 7.49
CA ILE A 37 4.93 19.32 6.41
C ILE A 37 6.43 19.54 6.58
N ALA A 38 7.19 19.39 5.50
CA ALA A 38 8.64 19.47 5.53
C ALA A 38 9.19 20.44 4.50
N LYS A 39 10.37 20.99 4.77
CA LYS A 39 11.17 21.72 3.77
C LYS A 39 11.71 20.74 2.74
N VAL A 40 11.67 21.15 1.49
CA VAL A 40 12.17 20.39 0.34
C VAL A 40 13.45 21.02 -0.17
N TYR A 41 14.50 20.23 -0.27
CA TYR A 41 15.76 20.61 -0.91
C TYR A 41 15.99 19.74 -2.13
N LEU A 42 16.40 20.37 -3.23
CA LEU A 42 16.82 19.71 -4.46
C LEU A 42 18.30 20.03 -4.72
N ASN A 43 19.14 19.01 -4.76
CA ASN A 43 20.62 19.16 -4.87
C ASN A 43 21.17 20.17 -3.84
N GLY A 44 20.78 20.05 -2.58
CA GLY A 44 21.21 20.88 -1.47
C GLY A 44 20.56 22.28 -1.43
N LYS A 45 19.78 22.69 -2.45
CA LYS A 45 19.12 24.00 -2.51
C LYS A 45 17.70 23.91 -1.99
N GLU A 46 17.32 24.75 -1.01
CA GLU A 46 15.94 24.88 -0.56
C GLU A 46 15.04 25.30 -1.72
N SER A 47 13.97 24.55 -1.96
CA SER A 47 13.10 24.66 -3.14
C SER A 47 11.65 24.91 -2.79
N GLY A 48 11.26 24.71 -1.53
CA GLY A 48 9.91 24.97 -1.02
C GLY A 48 9.54 24.06 0.14
N MET A 49 8.24 23.89 0.34
CA MET A 49 7.68 23.02 1.38
C MET A 49 6.70 22.03 0.77
N THR A 50 6.51 20.89 1.42
CA THR A 50 5.48 19.91 1.04
C THR A 50 4.07 20.41 1.38
N PRO A 51 3.03 20.12 0.56
CA PRO A 51 3.11 19.43 -0.72
C PRO A 51 3.86 20.22 -1.78
N TYR A 52 4.86 19.59 -2.41
CA TYR A 52 5.71 20.24 -3.40
C TYR A 52 5.53 19.59 -4.77
N LYS A 53 5.47 20.41 -5.83
CA LYS A 53 5.37 19.92 -7.21
C LYS A 53 6.24 20.77 -8.13
N ASN A 54 7.03 20.10 -8.97
CA ASN A 54 7.81 20.72 -10.03
C ASN A 54 7.85 19.82 -11.26
N ASN A 55 7.34 20.29 -12.39
CA ASN A 55 7.26 19.54 -13.65
C ASN A 55 8.28 20.03 -14.71
N SER A 56 9.29 20.75 -14.28
CA SER A 56 10.27 21.37 -15.21
C SER A 56 11.71 21.06 -14.80
N LEU A 57 11.92 19.92 -14.14
CA LEU A 57 13.24 19.44 -13.79
C LEU A 57 13.92 18.77 -15.01
N LYS A 58 15.25 18.79 -15.03
CA LYS A 58 16.00 18.01 -16.03
C LYS A 58 15.98 16.53 -15.63
N PRO A 59 15.85 15.60 -16.61
CA PRO A 59 16.08 14.18 -16.35
C PRO A 59 17.50 13.92 -15.85
N GLY A 60 17.67 12.86 -15.09
CA GLY A 60 18.94 12.47 -14.48
C GLY A 60 18.86 12.36 -12.97
N ASN A 61 19.99 12.13 -12.32
CA ASN A 61 20.05 11.97 -10.87
C ASN A 61 19.86 13.31 -10.17
N ILE A 62 19.03 13.31 -9.15
CA ILE A 62 18.78 14.44 -8.27
C ILE A 62 18.78 13.97 -6.82
N GLU A 63 19.47 14.71 -5.97
CA GLU A 63 19.36 14.53 -4.53
C GLU A 63 18.13 15.27 -4.02
N ILE A 64 17.25 14.58 -3.32
CA ILE A 64 16.06 15.13 -2.69
C ILE A 64 16.18 14.93 -1.18
N LYS A 65 16.16 16.05 -0.43
CA LYS A 65 16.12 16.05 1.03
C LYS A 65 14.81 16.66 1.52
N LEU A 66 14.19 16.01 2.50
CA LEU A 66 13.06 16.51 3.27
C LEU A 66 13.51 16.74 4.71
N GLU A 67 13.13 17.87 5.30
CA GLU A 67 13.55 18.24 6.64
C GLU A 67 12.41 18.88 7.42
N ASP A 68 12.12 18.35 8.60
CA ASP A 68 11.17 18.90 9.55
C ASP A 68 11.66 18.68 10.99
N GLU A 69 11.84 19.78 11.76
CA GLU A 69 12.25 19.77 13.17
C GLU A 69 13.41 18.80 13.51
N GLY A 70 14.40 18.68 12.60
CA GLY A 70 15.56 17.80 12.76
C GLY A 70 15.33 16.35 12.31
N ASN A 71 14.14 15.98 11.87
CA ASN A 71 13.91 14.74 11.15
C ASN A 71 14.30 14.97 9.69
N ILE A 72 15.15 14.09 9.17
CA ILE A 72 15.68 14.20 7.82
C ILE A 72 15.39 12.91 7.07
N TRP A 73 14.93 13.06 5.84
CA TRP A 73 14.94 12.02 4.82
C TRP A 73 15.69 12.55 3.61
N GLU A 74 16.60 11.76 3.08
CA GLU A 74 17.42 12.15 1.95
C GLU A 74 17.69 10.96 1.05
N ARG A 75 17.57 11.16 -0.25
CA ARG A 75 17.82 10.12 -1.26
C ARG A 75 18.18 10.71 -2.61
N GLU A 76 19.13 10.07 -3.28
CA GLU A 76 19.37 10.27 -4.71
C GLU A 76 18.30 9.49 -5.50
N ILE A 77 17.65 10.17 -6.44
CA ILE A 77 16.57 9.64 -7.26
C ILE A 77 16.89 9.94 -8.73
N LYS A 78 16.72 8.93 -9.59
CA LYS A 78 16.79 9.10 -11.02
C LYS A 78 15.45 9.58 -11.56
N LEU A 79 15.44 10.77 -12.16
CA LEU A 79 14.28 11.32 -12.84
C LEU A 79 14.30 10.90 -14.31
N GLU A 80 13.23 10.28 -14.76
CA GLU A 80 13.06 9.86 -16.14
C GLU A 80 12.37 10.93 -16.99
N ASN A 81 12.74 10.99 -18.29
CA ASN A 81 12.17 11.97 -19.22
C ASN A 81 10.66 11.76 -19.40
N ASN A 82 9.90 12.85 -19.31
CA ASN A 82 8.42 12.87 -19.38
C ASN A 82 7.72 12.03 -18.30
N VAL A 83 8.38 11.78 -17.18
CA VAL A 83 7.83 11.07 -16.04
C VAL A 83 7.79 11.99 -14.82
N THR A 84 6.70 11.91 -14.05
CA THR A 84 6.61 12.52 -12.72
C THR A 84 6.88 11.44 -11.68
N THR A 85 7.95 11.61 -10.91
CA THR A 85 8.23 10.78 -9.73
C THR A 85 7.41 11.28 -8.56
N VAL A 86 6.70 10.38 -7.87
CA VAL A 86 5.90 10.70 -6.70
C VAL A 86 6.58 10.18 -5.44
N ILE A 87 6.69 11.04 -4.44
CA ILE A 87 7.24 10.71 -3.13
C ILE A 87 6.17 11.03 -2.09
N ASN A 88 5.80 10.02 -1.31
CA ASN A 88 4.94 10.20 -0.14
C ASN A 88 5.69 9.65 1.07
N TRP A 89 6.04 10.53 2.02
CA TRP A 89 6.91 10.14 3.11
C TRP A 89 6.43 10.66 4.47
N ASN A 90 6.42 9.77 5.45
CA ASN A 90 6.17 10.11 6.84
C ASN A 90 7.52 10.33 7.56
N LEU A 91 7.78 11.57 8.00
CA LEU A 91 8.99 11.99 8.71
C LEU A 91 8.85 11.91 10.24
N GLY A 92 7.85 11.20 10.75
CA GLY A 92 7.65 11.08 12.20
C GLY A 92 8.87 10.49 12.92
N LYS A 93 9.10 10.92 14.16
CA LYS A 93 10.23 10.43 14.99
C LYS A 93 10.24 8.92 15.14
N GLU A 94 9.07 8.29 15.17
CA GLU A 94 8.91 6.84 15.35
C GLU A 94 8.62 6.10 14.03
N SER A 95 8.24 6.82 12.97
CA SER A 95 7.91 6.22 11.69
C SER A 95 8.52 7.00 10.53
N ASN A 96 9.75 6.68 10.20
CA ASN A 96 10.35 7.13 8.94
C ASN A 96 9.99 6.13 7.86
N SER A 97 8.85 6.32 7.21
CA SER A 97 8.20 5.35 6.29
C SER A 97 7.52 6.07 5.13
N GLY A 98 7.24 5.35 4.06
CA GLY A 98 6.59 5.94 2.89
C GLY A 98 6.87 5.17 1.62
N TYR A 99 6.65 5.80 0.47
CA TYR A 99 6.92 5.19 -0.82
C TYR A 99 7.38 6.22 -1.85
N ILE A 100 8.09 5.69 -2.84
CA ILE A 100 8.49 6.39 -4.05
C ILE A 100 7.90 5.62 -5.23
N LEU A 101 7.24 6.33 -6.14
CA LEU A 101 6.73 5.80 -7.39
C LEU A 101 7.44 6.49 -8.54
N SER A 102 8.02 5.73 -9.44
CA SER A 102 8.59 6.22 -10.68
C SER A 102 8.28 5.27 -11.83
N MET A 103 8.51 5.70 -13.04
CA MET A 103 8.38 4.86 -14.24
C MET A 103 9.60 5.01 -15.09
N GLU A 104 10.04 3.91 -15.72
CA GLU A 104 11.08 3.92 -16.75
C GLU A 104 10.59 3.20 -18.01
N LYS A 105 11.14 3.58 -19.16
CA LYS A 105 10.82 2.88 -20.42
C LYS A 105 11.40 1.48 -20.39
N SER A 106 10.55 0.47 -20.62
CA SER A 106 10.96 -0.93 -20.61
C SER A 106 11.07 -1.56 -22.01
N GLY A 107 10.53 -0.92 -23.03
CA GLY A 107 10.52 -1.45 -24.40
C GLY A 107 9.62 -2.67 -24.65
N GLU A 108 8.94 -3.17 -23.62
CA GLU A 108 8.10 -4.36 -23.60
C GLU A 108 6.69 -4.03 -23.08
N SER A 109 5.89 -5.07 -22.85
CA SER A 109 4.62 -4.94 -22.13
C SER A 109 4.86 -4.34 -20.74
N GLY A 110 3.88 -3.60 -20.20
CA GLY A 110 3.97 -2.98 -18.88
C GLY A 110 4.39 -3.97 -17.79
N SER A 111 5.23 -3.53 -16.87
CA SER A 111 5.68 -4.34 -15.75
C SER A 111 5.71 -3.50 -14.46
N ILE A 112 5.75 -4.17 -13.31
CA ILE A 112 5.88 -3.53 -12.00
C ILE A 112 7.07 -4.14 -11.29
N LEU A 113 8.05 -3.31 -10.91
CA LEU A 113 9.15 -3.67 -10.02
C LEU A 113 8.82 -3.14 -8.62
N ILE A 114 8.82 -4.02 -7.64
CA ILE A 114 8.44 -3.66 -6.28
C ILE A 114 9.56 -4.04 -5.32
N ASN A 115 10.03 -3.05 -4.57
CA ASN A 115 10.91 -3.22 -3.43
C ASN A 115 10.19 -2.77 -2.17
N SER A 116 10.41 -3.46 -1.05
CA SER A 116 9.89 -3.03 0.25
C SER A 116 10.89 -3.22 1.38
N SER A 117 10.69 -2.45 2.43
CA SER A 117 11.33 -2.63 3.73
C SER A 117 10.24 -2.66 4.81
N PRO A 118 10.05 -3.79 5.53
CA PRO A 118 10.80 -5.04 5.37
C PRO A 118 10.55 -5.71 4.01
N SER A 119 11.51 -6.55 3.58
CA SER A 119 11.33 -7.43 2.41
C SER A 119 10.35 -8.55 2.73
N GLY A 120 9.75 -9.15 1.69
CA GLY A 120 8.75 -10.20 1.85
C GLY A 120 7.32 -9.66 2.02
N ALA A 121 7.07 -8.37 1.78
CA ALA A 121 5.71 -7.86 1.75
C ALA A 121 4.91 -8.52 0.62
N ILE A 122 3.71 -8.98 0.94
CA ILE A 122 2.81 -9.59 -0.03
C ILE A 122 2.24 -8.50 -0.93
N VAL A 123 2.30 -8.73 -2.23
CA VAL A 123 1.86 -7.79 -3.26
C VAL A 123 0.58 -8.29 -3.91
N PHE A 124 -0.45 -7.46 -3.87
CA PHE A 124 -1.69 -7.67 -4.61
C PHE A 124 -1.77 -6.64 -5.74
N VAL A 125 -2.26 -7.09 -6.90
CA VAL A 125 -2.61 -6.23 -8.03
C VAL A 125 -4.05 -6.56 -8.41
N ASP A 126 -4.91 -5.54 -8.41
CA ASP A 126 -6.35 -5.66 -8.66
C ASP A 126 -7.04 -6.72 -7.77
N GLY A 127 -6.59 -6.84 -6.51
CA GLY A 127 -7.12 -7.79 -5.53
C GLY A 127 -6.54 -9.21 -5.62
N GLU A 128 -5.72 -9.51 -6.62
CA GLU A 128 -5.04 -10.81 -6.76
C GLU A 128 -3.64 -10.77 -6.20
N MET A 129 -3.28 -11.75 -5.37
CA MET A 129 -1.90 -11.93 -4.92
C MET A 129 -1.00 -12.30 -6.10
N LYS A 130 0.03 -11.49 -6.35
CA LYS A 130 0.94 -11.71 -7.48
C LYS A 130 2.34 -12.15 -7.05
N ALA A 131 2.87 -11.62 -5.95
CA ALA A 131 4.25 -11.86 -5.56
C ALA A 131 4.50 -11.50 -4.08
N SER A 132 5.74 -11.74 -3.63
CA SER A 132 6.31 -11.14 -2.42
C SER A 132 7.53 -10.31 -2.79
N SER A 133 7.66 -9.11 -2.21
CA SER A 133 8.78 -8.19 -2.48
C SER A 133 10.14 -8.71 -1.97
N PRO A 134 11.26 -8.42 -2.64
CA PRO A 134 11.33 -7.73 -3.92
C PRO A 134 10.83 -8.61 -5.08
N ALA A 135 10.11 -8.03 -6.03
CA ALA A 135 9.54 -8.78 -7.15
C ALA A 135 9.38 -7.93 -8.41
N LYS A 136 9.46 -8.59 -9.56
CA LYS A 136 9.05 -8.03 -10.85
C LYS A 136 7.81 -8.78 -11.34
N ILE A 137 6.73 -8.03 -11.58
CA ILE A 137 5.47 -8.56 -12.15
C ILE A 137 5.44 -8.12 -13.60
N GLU A 138 5.43 -9.07 -14.50
CA GLU A 138 5.46 -8.83 -15.95
C GLU A 138 4.04 -8.90 -16.55
N ASN A 139 3.91 -8.39 -17.78
CA ASN A 139 2.65 -8.42 -18.54
C ASN A 139 1.48 -7.75 -17.84
N VAL A 140 1.74 -6.64 -17.15
CA VAL A 140 0.70 -5.83 -16.54
C VAL A 140 0.06 -4.94 -17.59
N GLY A 141 -1.24 -5.15 -17.83
CA GLY A 141 -2.00 -4.38 -18.82
C GLY A 141 -2.10 -2.89 -18.46
N GLU A 142 -2.35 -2.06 -19.47
CA GLU A 142 -2.57 -0.62 -19.33
C GLU A 142 -3.80 -0.29 -18.48
N GLY A 143 -3.86 0.96 -18.00
CA GLY A 143 -4.97 1.51 -17.24
C GLY A 143 -4.71 1.54 -15.75
N ASP A 144 -5.73 1.89 -15.00
CA ASP A 144 -5.62 2.01 -13.54
C ASP A 144 -5.49 0.64 -12.89
N LYS A 145 -4.52 0.52 -11.97
CA LYS A 145 -4.24 -0.69 -11.20
C LYS A 145 -4.31 -0.36 -9.72
N LYS A 146 -5.00 -1.20 -8.98
CA LYS A 146 -5.00 -1.16 -7.51
C LYS A 146 -3.87 -2.06 -7.01
N ILE A 147 -2.89 -1.47 -6.37
CA ILE A 147 -1.75 -2.20 -5.81
C ILE A 147 -1.79 -2.09 -4.29
N SER A 148 -1.68 -3.22 -3.62
CA SER A 148 -1.60 -3.27 -2.16
C SER A 148 -0.36 -4.05 -1.74
N LEU A 149 0.40 -3.48 -0.78
CA LEU A 149 1.53 -4.13 -0.13
C LEU A 149 1.20 -4.33 1.34
N GLY A 150 1.32 -5.55 1.82
CA GLY A 150 1.07 -5.91 3.22
C GLY A 150 2.19 -6.75 3.80
N TYR A 151 2.56 -6.47 5.06
CA TYR A 151 3.50 -7.26 5.84
C TYR A 151 3.00 -7.38 7.29
N PRO A 152 3.05 -8.56 7.93
CA PRO A 152 2.55 -8.73 9.29
C PRO A 152 3.14 -7.73 10.29
N GLY A 153 2.29 -7.03 11.04
CA GLY A 153 2.69 -6.00 12.01
C GLY A 153 3.06 -4.65 11.40
N PHE A 154 2.71 -4.44 10.13
CA PHE A 154 2.91 -3.17 9.43
C PHE A 154 1.61 -2.70 8.78
N LYS A 155 1.44 -1.39 8.65
CA LYS A 155 0.32 -0.79 7.92
C LYS A 155 0.41 -1.12 6.43
N ASN A 156 -0.70 -1.45 5.82
CA ASN A 156 -0.76 -1.70 4.39
C ASN A 156 -0.54 -0.40 3.60
N VAL A 157 0.22 -0.51 2.52
CA VAL A 157 0.33 0.56 1.50
C VAL A 157 -0.65 0.22 0.38
N ASN A 158 -1.62 1.11 0.14
CA ASN A 158 -2.62 0.96 -0.91
C ASN A 158 -2.47 2.09 -1.93
N LEU A 159 -2.31 1.73 -3.20
CA LEU A 159 -2.02 2.64 -4.29
C LEU A 159 -3.03 2.41 -5.43
N ILE A 160 -3.40 3.50 -6.09
CA ILE A 160 -4.04 3.44 -7.42
C ILE A 160 -3.07 4.11 -8.38
N VAL A 161 -2.57 3.36 -9.35
CA VAL A 161 -1.55 3.81 -10.30
C VAL A 161 -2.02 3.55 -11.72
N LYS A 162 -1.73 4.48 -12.63
CA LYS A 162 -2.04 4.31 -14.04
C LYS A 162 -0.85 3.68 -14.76
N MET A 163 -1.02 2.43 -15.18
CA MET A 163 -0.03 1.74 -16.02
C MET A 163 -0.06 2.25 -17.45
N VAL A 164 1.13 2.46 -17.99
CA VAL A 164 1.33 2.94 -19.37
C VAL A 164 2.09 1.88 -20.15
N LYS A 165 1.69 1.66 -21.40
CA LYS A 165 2.36 0.71 -22.30
C LYS A 165 3.84 1.04 -22.45
N ASN A 166 4.69 0.00 -22.52
CA ASN A 166 6.13 0.12 -22.66
C ASN A 166 6.82 0.85 -21.49
N TYR A 167 6.17 0.90 -20.33
CA TYR A 167 6.78 1.40 -19.09
C TYR A 167 6.78 0.34 -18.00
N GLN A 168 7.85 0.35 -17.21
CA GLN A 168 7.94 -0.33 -15.94
C GLN A 168 7.62 0.66 -14.81
N LEU A 169 6.62 0.37 -14.01
CA LEU A 169 6.39 1.08 -12.75
C LEU A 169 7.38 0.56 -11.71
N ILE A 170 8.05 1.46 -11.01
CA ILE A 170 8.95 1.14 -9.90
C ILE A 170 8.30 1.63 -8.61
N ILE A 171 8.15 0.74 -7.65
CA ILE A 171 7.61 1.02 -6.31
C ILE A 171 8.70 0.69 -5.29
N ASP A 172 9.23 1.71 -4.63
CA ASP A 172 10.09 1.55 -3.46
C ASP A 172 9.30 1.96 -2.21
N ALA A 173 8.98 1.02 -1.34
CA ALA A 173 8.18 1.26 -0.15
C ALA A 173 8.92 0.90 1.14
N LYS A 174 8.86 1.78 2.14
CA LYS A 174 9.22 1.48 3.51
C LYS A 174 7.95 1.48 4.34
N LEU A 175 7.52 0.30 4.77
CA LEU A 175 6.26 0.13 5.49
C LEU A 175 6.37 0.70 6.90
N GLU A 176 5.28 1.30 7.36
CA GLU A 176 5.14 1.80 8.71
C GLU A 176 4.73 0.66 9.65
N LYS A 177 5.43 0.52 10.78
CA LYS A 177 4.99 -0.42 11.82
C LYS A 177 3.63 -0.04 12.38
N GLU A 178 2.77 -1.03 12.60
CA GLU A 178 1.58 -0.82 13.41
C GLU A 178 2.00 -0.61 14.86
N GLU A 179 1.68 0.55 15.43
CA GLU A 179 1.81 0.75 16.86
C GLU A 179 0.79 -0.17 17.55
N LYS A 180 1.28 -1.10 18.35
CA LYS A 180 0.41 -1.76 19.33
C LYS A 180 -0.13 -0.65 20.22
N ALA A 181 -1.45 -0.47 20.24
CA ALA A 181 -2.07 0.46 21.16
C ALA A 181 -1.46 0.23 22.54
N LYS A 182 -0.79 1.25 23.12
CA LYS A 182 -0.33 1.20 24.51
C LYS A 182 -1.60 1.06 25.34
N ILE A 183 -1.85 -0.13 25.82
CA ILE A 183 -2.87 -0.36 26.85
C ILE A 183 -2.31 0.32 28.08
N ASN A 184 -2.73 1.56 28.33
CA ASN A 184 -2.53 2.21 29.60
C ASN A 184 -3.33 1.40 30.64
N GLU A 185 -2.63 0.65 31.46
CA GLU A 185 -3.18 -0.14 32.57
C GLU A 185 -3.72 0.75 33.72
N THR A 186 -4.42 1.83 33.43
CA THR A 186 -5.03 2.61 34.49
C THR A 186 -6.25 3.36 33.99
N LEU A 187 -7.26 2.66 33.52
CA LEU A 187 -8.66 3.07 33.60
C LEU A 187 -9.49 1.81 33.39
N THR A 188 -10.36 1.50 34.36
CA THR A 188 -11.38 0.46 34.29
C THR A 188 -12.03 0.41 32.90
N PRO A 189 -12.04 -0.73 32.21
CA PRO A 189 -12.54 -0.80 30.85
C PRO A 189 -14.04 -0.71 30.83
N THR A 190 -14.57 0.44 30.44
CA THR A 190 -15.86 0.44 29.76
C THR A 190 -15.55 -0.01 28.33
N PRO A 191 -16.07 -1.16 27.86
CA PRO A 191 -15.69 -1.69 26.55
C PRO A 191 -16.30 -0.84 25.44
N PHE A 192 -15.55 0.13 24.92
CA PHE A 192 -15.78 0.63 23.58
C PHE A 192 -15.25 -0.43 22.61
N LYS A 193 -16.08 -1.42 22.33
CA LYS A 193 -15.88 -2.46 21.33
C LYS A 193 -15.79 -1.76 19.98
N GLN A 194 -14.56 -1.55 19.49
CA GLN A 194 -14.34 -1.31 18.08
C GLN A 194 -14.92 -2.54 17.38
N MET A 195 -16.05 -2.37 16.70
CA MET A 195 -16.72 -3.46 16.00
C MET A 195 -15.88 -3.82 14.78
N VAL A 196 -14.84 -4.63 14.97
CA VAL A 196 -14.24 -5.37 13.88
C VAL A 196 -15.32 -6.34 13.42
N PRO A 197 -15.74 -6.31 12.15
CA PRO A 197 -16.75 -7.24 11.69
C PRO A 197 -16.27 -8.68 11.93
N MET A 198 -17.05 -9.44 12.64
CA MET A 198 -16.75 -10.83 12.99
C MET A 198 -17.71 -11.76 12.27
N VAL A 199 -17.26 -12.96 12.01
CA VAL A 199 -18.13 -14.06 11.57
C VAL A 199 -18.06 -15.20 12.57
N LYS A 200 -19.21 -15.73 12.95
CA LYS A 200 -19.34 -16.91 13.80
C LYS A 200 -19.62 -18.13 12.94
N ILE A 201 -18.89 -19.22 13.19
CA ILE A 201 -19.09 -20.48 12.49
C ILE A 201 -20.33 -21.17 12.99
N LYS A 202 -21.24 -21.53 12.08
CA LYS A 202 -22.45 -22.28 12.36
C LYS A 202 -22.16 -23.75 12.56
N GLU A 203 -23.10 -24.47 13.14
CA GLU A 203 -23.04 -25.93 13.22
C GLU A 203 -22.90 -26.55 11.83
N THR A 204 -22.03 -27.54 11.72
CA THR A 204 -21.78 -28.30 10.51
C THR A 204 -21.91 -29.79 10.80
N GLU A 205 -22.39 -30.57 9.86
CA GLU A 205 -22.56 -32.04 10.02
C GLU A 205 -21.23 -32.74 10.32
N THR A 206 -20.11 -32.17 9.89
CA THR A 206 -18.76 -32.73 10.08
C THR A 206 -18.10 -32.30 11.38
N GLY A 207 -18.68 -31.32 12.13
CA GLY A 207 -18.08 -30.73 13.33
C GLY A 207 -16.94 -29.77 13.05
N TRP A 208 -16.69 -29.41 11.79
CA TRP A 208 -15.67 -28.46 11.37
C TRP A 208 -16.00 -27.87 9.99
N LEU A 209 -15.42 -26.71 9.66
CA LEU A 209 -15.55 -26.05 8.36
C LEU A 209 -14.17 -25.88 7.72
N ARG A 210 -14.06 -26.17 6.42
CA ARG A 210 -12.83 -25.99 5.65
C ARG A 210 -12.53 -24.54 5.45
N VAL A 211 -11.25 -24.18 5.65
CA VAL A 211 -10.68 -22.91 5.22
C VAL A 211 -9.85 -23.16 3.97
N ARG A 212 -10.12 -22.39 2.91
CA ARG A 212 -9.50 -22.54 1.59
C ARG A 212 -8.63 -21.37 1.24
N ASN A 213 -7.65 -21.59 0.38
CA ASN A 213 -6.79 -20.54 -0.15
C ASN A 213 -7.48 -19.63 -1.18
N LEU A 214 -8.58 -20.06 -1.79
CA LEU A 214 -9.35 -19.34 -2.82
C LEU A 214 -10.85 -19.34 -2.48
N PRO A 215 -11.60 -18.28 -2.89
CA PRO A 215 -13.03 -18.17 -2.64
C PRO A 215 -13.86 -19.03 -3.64
N ASN A 216 -13.59 -20.32 -3.70
CA ASN A 216 -14.33 -21.27 -4.50
C ASN A 216 -14.16 -22.70 -3.94
N SER A 217 -15.05 -23.61 -4.37
CA SER A 217 -15.05 -25.01 -3.93
C SER A 217 -13.83 -25.83 -4.37
N GLY A 218 -13.13 -25.40 -5.42
CA GLY A 218 -11.89 -26.01 -5.92
C GLY A 218 -10.62 -25.52 -5.23
N GLY A 219 -10.72 -24.47 -4.37
CA GLY A 219 -9.57 -23.99 -3.60
C GLY A 219 -9.01 -25.09 -2.68
N THR A 220 -7.69 -25.09 -2.51
CA THR A 220 -6.99 -26.03 -1.63
C THR A 220 -7.36 -25.76 -0.17
N GLU A 221 -7.61 -26.82 0.61
CA GLU A 221 -7.80 -26.72 2.06
C GLU A 221 -6.46 -26.32 2.71
N ILE A 222 -6.48 -25.20 3.46
CA ILE A 222 -5.33 -24.66 4.18
C ILE A 222 -5.50 -24.69 5.70
N GLY A 223 -6.67 -25.12 6.17
CA GLY A 223 -6.99 -25.27 7.57
C GLY A 223 -8.46 -25.59 7.80
N ARG A 224 -8.82 -25.69 9.08
CA ARG A 224 -10.18 -25.99 9.57
C ARG A 224 -10.52 -25.09 10.73
N VAL A 225 -11.79 -24.72 10.82
CA VAL A 225 -12.35 -23.92 11.93
C VAL A 225 -13.55 -24.67 12.52
N ILE A 226 -13.84 -24.41 13.80
CA ILE A 226 -14.80 -25.19 14.60
C ILE A 226 -16.10 -24.41 14.77
N PRO A 227 -17.28 -25.06 14.71
CA PRO A 227 -18.55 -24.44 15.03
C PRO A 227 -18.55 -23.74 16.42
N GLY A 228 -19.19 -22.58 16.48
CA GLY A 228 -19.24 -21.74 17.68
C GLY A 228 -18.11 -20.74 17.82
N GLU A 229 -16.97 -20.95 17.18
CA GLU A 229 -15.87 -20.00 17.16
C GLU A 229 -16.17 -18.78 16.28
N SER A 230 -15.54 -17.65 16.62
CA SER A 230 -15.70 -16.39 15.90
C SER A 230 -14.35 -15.91 15.37
N TYR A 231 -14.32 -15.44 14.13
CA TYR A 231 -13.14 -15.01 13.43
C TYR A 231 -13.32 -13.61 12.85
N GLU A 232 -12.23 -12.86 12.77
CA GLU A 232 -12.20 -11.54 12.14
C GLU A 232 -12.52 -11.67 10.64
N LEU A 233 -13.54 -10.94 10.18
CA LEU A 233 -13.92 -10.86 8.77
C LEU A 233 -13.04 -9.81 8.09
N ILE A 234 -12.21 -10.25 7.15
CA ILE A 234 -11.27 -9.41 6.42
C ILE A 234 -11.90 -8.90 5.12
N GLU A 235 -12.53 -9.82 4.37
CA GLU A 235 -13.14 -9.54 3.08
C GLU A 235 -14.34 -10.46 2.86
N GLN A 236 -15.24 -10.07 1.95
CA GLN A 236 -16.39 -10.89 1.56
C GLN A 236 -16.72 -10.73 0.08
N ASN A 237 -17.25 -11.79 -0.48
CA ASN A 237 -18.03 -11.77 -1.72
C ASN A 237 -19.39 -12.42 -1.48
N ASN A 238 -20.17 -12.70 -2.54
CA ASN A 238 -21.52 -13.24 -2.41
C ASN A 238 -21.58 -14.61 -1.70
N ASP A 239 -20.55 -15.44 -1.85
CA ASP A 239 -20.56 -16.85 -1.42
C ASP A 239 -19.48 -17.19 -0.39
N TRP A 240 -18.52 -16.27 -0.14
CA TRP A 240 -17.35 -16.54 0.67
C TRP A 240 -16.99 -15.37 1.60
N TYR A 241 -16.56 -15.72 2.83
CA TYR A 241 -15.92 -14.83 3.78
C TYR A 241 -14.43 -15.15 3.87
N GLN A 242 -13.58 -14.13 3.76
CA GLN A 242 -12.18 -14.23 4.13
C GLN A 242 -12.05 -13.95 5.62
N ILE A 243 -11.45 -14.90 6.33
CA ILE A 243 -11.23 -14.81 7.77
C ILE A 243 -9.75 -14.86 8.10
N LYS A 244 -9.40 -14.30 9.27
CA LYS A 244 -8.08 -14.48 9.87
C LYS A 244 -8.16 -15.64 10.86
N PHE A 245 -7.34 -16.68 10.65
CA PHE A 245 -7.21 -17.84 11.52
C PHE A 245 -5.74 -18.26 11.60
N ASP A 246 -5.25 -18.70 12.74
CA ASP A 246 -3.85 -19.16 12.98
C ASP A 246 -2.78 -18.22 12.35
N ASN A 247 -2.97 -16.90 12.45
CA ASN A 247 -2.13 -15.88 11.79
C ASN A 247 -2.06 -16.00 10.26
N LYS A 248 -3.02 -16.67 9.63
CA LYS A 248 -3.19 -16.81 8.19
C LYS A 248 -4.52 -16.24 7.75
N PHE A 249 -4.66 -16.01 6.46
CA PHE A 249 -5.93 -15.63 5.83
C PHE A 249 -6.44 -16.79 4.99
N GLY A 250 -7.75 -17.02 5.03
CA GLY A 250 -8.37 -18.04 4.23
C GLY A 250 -9.87 -17.85 4.07
N TRP A 251 -10.45 -18.57 3.15
CA TRP A 251 -11.83 -18.42 2.73
C TRP A 251 -12.72 -19.53 3.27
N ILE A 252 -13.86 -19.13 3.83
CA ILE A 252 -14.93 -20.03 4.28
C ILE A 252 -16.23 -19.70 3.56
N SER A 253 -17.10 -20.68 3.35
CA SER A 253 -18.39 -20.43 2.71
C SER A 253 -19.35 -19.68 3.64
N VAL A 254 -20.03 -18.64 3.11
CA VAL A 254 -21.06 -17.86 3.83
C VAL A 254 -22.21 -18.73 4.31
N LYS A 255 -22.47 -19.88 3.66
CA LYS A 255 -23.52 -20.84 4.05
C LYS A 255 -23.34 -21.30 5.50
N TYR A 256 -22.11 -21.46 5.95
CA TYR A 256 -21.74 -22.04 7.25
C TYR A 256 -21.17 -21.03 8.24
N ALA A 257 -21.38 -19.73 7.99
CA ALA A 257 -20.97 -18.67 8.90
C ALA A 257 -22.02 -17.56 8.90
N GLU A 258 -22.03 -16.75 9.98
CA GLU A 258 -22.92 -15.59 10.12
C GLU A 258 -22.11 -14.42 10.67
N LYS A 259 -22.45 -13.21 10.24
CA LYS A 259 -21.86 -11.99 10.78
C LYS A 259 -22.43 -11.67 12.16
N ILE A 260 -21.56 -11.24 13.06
CA ILE A 260 -21.90 -10.82 14.42
C ILE A 260 -21.28 -9.47 14.76
#